data_643392b1ab45eaa4800f332671fb7346
#
_entry.id   643392b1ab45eaa4800f332671fb7346
#
_cell.length_a   1.000
_cell.length_b   1.000
_cell.length_c   1.000
_cell.angle_alpha   90.00
_cell.angle_beta   90.00
_cell.angle_gamma   90.00
#
_symmetry.space_group_name_H-M   'P 1'
#
loop_
_entity.id
_entity.type
_entity.pdbx_description
1 polymer ?
#
loop_
_entity_poly.entity_id
_entity_poly.type
_entity_poly.pdbx_seq_one_letter_code
_entity_poly.pdbx_strand_id
1 'polypeptide(L)'
;MNSKRIKFLVFSASYPYRGGISDSTHSFCNELIDNNLNTEVWTFSLLYPNLIFPGKTQYSNEKYNQKFIVRRLINTINPFNWIKVSKKVNKLNPEFLILRYWSPILCLPYFFIGLFLNKKIKVIGLIDNWTNHEKVPFENILRKLFMNVCNSFISFSDNVGNEIKFSTQKKVLSLFHPINTNLPKIKDKHKAKANLDLDKSYHVSFIGLIRKYKGVELLISSFKYLKNENIKLIIAGEFYDPIDKYLNQINKLGLKEKVIIENNFLESSKIRDYICASDLVIQPYTRASQSGITPVAYFYETPLIVSNINGLKEIIQRDKSGEVFNNTAKDLSKAILNSIKRDRQELYISNIRKSKVKYTWSRFIKELEII
;
A
#
# COMPACT_ATOMS: atom_id res chain seq x y z
N MET A 1 -35.69 9.54 12.87
CA MET A 1 -34.66 8.66 12.30
C MET A 1 -33.84 8.09 13.45
N ASN A 2 -34.03 6.82 13.82
CA ASN A 2 -33.19 6.15 14.82
C ASN A 2 -31.77 6.10 14.25
N SER A 3 -30.85 6.91 14.77
CA SER A 3 -29.43 6.82 14.42
C SER A 3 -28.93 5.46 14.88
N LYS A 4 -28.78 4.51 13.95
CA LYS A 4 -28.17 3.22 14.29
C LYS A 4 -26.83 3.50 14.97
N ARG A 5 -26.61 2.93 16.15
CA ARG A 5 -25.35 3.04 16.89
C ARG A 5 -24.16 2.75 15.98
N ILE A 6 -23.09 3.53 16.07
CA ILE A 6 -21.85 3.26 15.33
C ILE A 6 -21.25 1.94 15.83
N LYS A 7 -21.08 0.98 14.93
CA LYS A 7 -20.42 -0.29 15.25
C LYS A 7 -18.91 -0.15 15.14
N PHE A 8 -18.43 0.43 14.02
CA PHE A 8 -17.01 0.65 13.80
C PHE A 8 -16.67 2.14 13.69
N LEU A 9 -15.74 2.60 14.50
CA LEU A 9 -15.06 3.87 14.34
C LEU A 9 -13.64 3.59 13.85
N VAL A 10 -13.24 4.17 12.71
CA VAL A 10 -11.93 3.92 12.11
C VAL A 10 -11.08 5.19 12.15
N PHE A 11 -9.91 5.11 12.78
CA PHE A 11 -8.90 6.16 12.74
C PHE A 11 -7.89 5.83 11.65
N SER A 12 -7.89 6.59 10.57
CA SER A 12 -7.03 6.36 9.42
C SER A 12 -6.88 7.60 8.56
N ALA A 13 -5.87 7.58 7.66
CA ALA A 13 -5.87 8.51 6.55
C ALA A 13 -7.09 8.21 5.65
N SER A 14 -7.77 9.26 5.27
CA SER A 14 -8.93 9.25 4.40
C SER A 14 -8.98 10.58 3.65
N TYR A 15 -9.78 10.69 2.61
CA TYR A 15 -9.91 11.95 1.87
C TYR A 15 -9.98 13.18 2.81
N PRO A 16 -9.24 14.26 2.52
CA PRO A 16 -8.50 14.55 1.29
C PRO A 16 -7.05 14.01 1.25
N TYR A 17 -6.61 13.20 2.22
CA TYR A 17 -5.27 12.60 2.17
C TYR A 17 -5.14 11.63 1.00
N ARG A 18 -4.01 11.70 0.27
CA ARG A 18 -3.70 10.87 -0.89
C ARG A 18 -3.00 9.57 -0.52
N GLY A 19 -3.04 8.61 -1.45
CA GLY A 19 -2.22 7.39 -1.42
C GLY A 19 -2.93 6.14 -0.91
N GLY A 20 -2.25 5.01 -1.02
CA GLY A 20 -2.82 3.68 -0.84
C GLY A 20 -3.49 3.41 0.51
N ILE A 21 -3.05 4.09 1.60
CA ILE A 21 -3.71 3.99 2.90
C ILE A 21 -5.13 4.59 2.83
N SER A 22 -5.27 5.77 2.22
CA SER A 22 -6.56 6.42 2.03
C SER A 22 -7.47 5.56 1.16
N ASP A 23 -6.97 5.08 0.02
CA ASP A 23 -7.73 4.26 -0.95
C ASP A 23 -8.24 2.96 -0.32
N SER A 24 -7.38 2.27 0.42
CA SER A 24 -7.76 1.03 1.09
C SER A 24 -8.66 1.26 2.31
N THR A 25 -8.55 2.40 3.00
CA THR A 25 -9.51 2.80 4.04
C THR A 25 -10.90 3.00 3.45
N HIS A 26 -10.99 3.65 2.29
CA HIS A 26 -12.27 3.84 1.59
C HIS A 26 -12.90 2.50 1.20
N SER A 27 -12.12 1.61 0.58
CA SER A 27 -12.59 0.30 0.18
C SER A 27 -13.06 -0.55 1.37
N PHE A 28 -12.29 -0.54 2.46
CA PHE A 28 -12.62 -1.22 3.72
C PHE A 28 -13.93 -0.71 4.33
N CYS A 29 -14.05 0.61 4.50
CA CYS A 29 -15.20 1.20 5.16
C CYS A 29 -16.48 1.12 4.31
N ASN A 30 -16.37 1.24 2.98
CA ASN A 30 -17.50 1.01 2.08
C ASN A 30 -18.01 -0.43 2.20
N GLU A 31 -17.11 -1.42 2.24
CA GLU A 31 -17.48 -2.83 2.39
C GLU A 31 -18.11 -3.10 3.78
N LEU A 32 -17.64 -2.46 4.85
CA LEU A 32 -18.31 -2.53 6.16
C LEU A 32 -19.76 -2.04 6.07
N ILE A 33 -19.99 -0.88 5.42
CA ILE A 33 -21.35 -0.36 5.21
C ILE A 33 -22.20 -1.29 4.36
N ASP A 34 -21.64 -1.87 3.29
CA ASP A 34 -22.34 -2.81 2.42
C ASP A 34 -22.76 -4.09 3.17
N ASN A 35 -22.03 -4.46 4.22
CA ASN A 35 -22.39 -5.54 5.14
C ASN A 35 -23.26 -5.05 6.33
N ASN A 36 -23.92 -3.88 6.24
CA ASN A 36 -24.78 -3.28 7.27
C ASN A 36 -24.06 -2.97 8.59
N LEU A 37 -22.75 -2.82 8.59
CA LEU A 37 -21.93 -2.45 9.74
C LEU A 37 -21.74 -0.93 9.74
N ASN A 38 -22.53 -0.24 10.55
CA ASN A 38 -22.52 1.23 10.63
C ASN A 38 -21.12 1.75 11.02
N THR A 39 -20.49 2.49 10.11
CA THR A 39 -19.07 2.86 10.18
C THR A 39 -18.89 4.36 10.01
N GLU A 40 -18.00 4.95 10.80
CA GLU A 40 -17.55 6.33 10.66
C GLU A 40 -16.02 6.37 10.64
N VAL A 41 -15.42 7.26 9.83
CA VAL A 41 -13.98 7.46 9.76
C VAL A 41 -13.61 8.80 10.39
N TRP A 42 -12.71 8.78 11.36
CA TRP A 42 -12.06 10.00 11.84
C TRP A 42 -10.63 10.06 11.30
N THR A 43 -10.42 11.03 10.44
CA THR A 43 -9.12 11.29 9.82
C THR A 43 -8.44 12.48 10.47
N PHE A 44 -7.27 12.82 9.97
CA PHE A 44 -6.40 13.80 10.58
C PHE A 44 -6.77 15.23 10.16
N SER A 45 -6.82 16.15 11.12
CA SER A 45 -6.73 17.59 10.87
C SER A 45 -5.29 17.99 10.55
N LEU A 46 -4.31 17.31 11.16
CA LEU A 46 -2.88 17.36 10.85
C LEU A 46 -2.31 15.95 10.95
N LEU A 47 -1.81 15.38 9.86
CA LEU A 47 -1.15 14.07 9.83
C LEU A 47 0.37 14.21 9.94
N TYR A 48 1.00 14.90 8.99
CA TYR A 48 2.40 15.23 9.03
C TYR A 48 2.57 16.75 9.00
N PRO A 49 3.39 17.34 9.91
CA PRO A 49 3.85 18.71 9.74
C PRO A 49 4.53 18.88 8.37
N ASN A 50 4.30 20.02 7.71
CA ASN A 50 4.86 20.25 6.36
C ASN A 50 6.38 20.11 6.30
N LEU A 51 7.07 20.45 7.39
CA LEU A 51 8.55 20.37 7.49
C LEU A 51 9.08 18.93 7.37
N ILE A 52 8.32 17.93 7.79
CA ILE A 52 8.75 16.52 7.80
C ILE A 52 8.11 15.69 6.70
N PHE A 53 7.22 16.28 5.91
CA PHE A 53 6.61 15.55 4.79
C PHE A 53 7.50 15.65 3.55
N PRO A 54 8.01 14.53 3.01
CA PRO A 54 9.00 14.54 1.94
C PRO A 54 8.42 14.82 0.55
N GLY A 55 7.10 14.72 0.37
CA GLY A 55 6.43 14.91 -0.92
C GLY A 55 5.94 16.35 -1.13
N LYS A 56 5.48 16.64 -2.36
CA LYS A 56 4.96 17.97 -2.74
C LYS A 56 3.69 18.35 -1.99
N THR A 57 2.78 17.43 -1.76
CA THR A 57 1.51 17.62 -1.03
C THR A 57 1.05 16.32 -0.40
N GLN A 58 0.30 16.42 0.70
CA GLN A 58 -0.33 15.27 1.36
C GLN A 58 -1.74 15.00 0.83
N TYR A 59 -2.27 15.87 -0.03
CA TYR A 59 -3.67 15.88 -0.43
C TYR A 59 -3.86 15.45 -1.88
N SER A 60 -5.02 14.85 -2.16
CA SER A 60 -5.49 14.46 -3.48
C SER A 60 -6.68 15.33 -3.90
N ASN A 61 -6.78 15.57 -5.21
CA ASN A 61 -7.97 16.16 -5.82
C ASN A 61 -8.98 15.10 -6.30
N GLU A 62 -8.64 13.81 -6.18
CA GLU A 62 -9.55 12.72 -6.55
C GLU A 62 -10.78 12.72 -5.65
N LYS A 63 -11.95 12.57 -6.26
CA LYS A 63 -13.22 12.42 -5.54
C LYS A 63 -13.51 10.94 -5.32
N TYR A 64 -13.82 10.57 -4.09
CA TYR A 64 -14.18 9.20 -3.71
C TYR A 64 -15.68 9.08 -3.50
N ASN A 65 -16.27 8.02 -4.02
CA ASN A 65 -17.65 7.65 -3.71
C ASN A 65 -17.69 6.93 -2.35
N GLN A 66 -17.79 7.72 -1.27
CA GLN A 66 -17.83 7.21 0.10
C GLN A 66 -19.26 7.06 0.62
N LYS A 67 -19.55 5.94 1.25
CA LYS A 67 -20.85 5.62 1.86
C LYS A 67 -20.92 5.92 3.36
N PHE A 68 -19.84 6.43 3.94
CA PHE A 68 -19.65 6.68 5.36
C PHE A 68 -19.27 8.14 5.65
N ILE A 69 -19.44 8.56 6.90
CA ILE A 69 -19.08 9.91 7.34
C ILE A 69 -17.57 9.98 7.60
N VAL A 70 -16.93 11.02 7.11
CA VAL A 70 -15.53 11.35 7.40
C VAL A 70 -15.44 12.63 8.22
N ARG A 71 -14.72 12.61 9.35
CA ARG A 71 -14.45 13.79 10.17
C ARG A 71 -12.95 14.00 10.34
N ARG A 72 -12.47 15.20 10.07
CA ARG A 72 -11.06 15.60 10.26
C ARG A 72 -10.85 16.11 11.68
N LEU A 73 -10.51 15.22 12.62
CA LEU A 73 -10.47 15.53 14.04
C LEU A 73 -9.12 15.33 14.72
N ILE A 74 -8.27 14.44 14.19
CA ILE A 74 -7.06 13.99 14.88
C ILE A 74 -5.88 14.87 14.48
N ASN A 75 -5.19 15.44 15.47
CA ASN A 75 -3.93 16.16 15.28
C ASN A 75 -2.80 15.34 15.88
N THR A 76 -1.79 14.97 15.07
CA THR A 76 -0.74 14.02 15.51
C THR A 76 0.26 14.61 16.50
N ILE A 77 0.31 15.94 16.66
CA ILE A 77 1.30 16.62 17.52
C ILE A 77 0.68 17.42 18.68
N ASN A 78 -0.66 17.48 18.80
CA ASN A 78 -1.32 18.29 19.83
C ASN A 78 -1.94 17.43 20.93
N PRO A 79 -1.33 17.33 22.14
CA PRO A 79 -1.85 16.52 23.25
C PRO A 79 -3.25 16.94 23.74
N PHE A 80 -3.57 18.24 23.72
CA PHE A 80 -4.90 18.72 24.11
C PHE A 80 -5.99 18.24 23.13
N ASN A 81 -5.62 18.08 21.85
CA ASN A 81 -6.53 17.49 20.87
C ASN A 81 -6.81 16.01 21.21
N TRP A 82 -5.83 15.24 21.66
CA TRP A 82 -6.00 13.82 21.97
C TRP A 82 -7.04 13.59 23.08
N ILE A 83 -7.00 14.43 24.13
CA ILE A 83 -8.01 14.40 25.23
C ILE A 83 -9.40 14.76 24.68
N LYS A 84 -9.50 15.77 23.80
CA LYS A 84 -10.78 16.14 23.18
C LYS A 84 -11.33 15.03 22.29
N VAL A 85 -10.47 14.35 21.54
CA VAL A 85 -10.82 13.22 20.67
C VAL A 85 -11.33 12.05 21.52
N SER A 86 -10.63 11.66 22.59
CA SER A 86 -11.07 10.55 23.45
C SER A 86 -12.43 10.82 24.10
N LYS A 87 -12.71 12.06 24.58
CA LYS A 87 -14.03 12.44 25.08
C LYS A 87 -15.12 12.28 24.01
N LYS A 88 -14.84 12.67 22.76
CA LYS A 88 -15.78 12.50 21.64
C LYS A 88 -16.02 11.02 21.30
N VAL A 89 -14.97 10.19 21.32
CA VAL A 89 -15.11 8.73 21.13
C VAL A 89 -15.97 8.12 22.23
N ASN A 90 -15.73 8.47 23.48
CA ASN A 90 -16.54 7.99 24.60
C ASN A 90 -18.02 8.40 24.49
N LYS A 91 -18.30 9.62 24.02
CA LYS A 91 -19.67 10.10 23.75
C LYS A 91 -20.32 9.33 22.59
N LEU A 92 -19.57 9.04 21.52
CA LEU A 92 -20.03 8.26 20.37
C LEU A 92 -20.28 6.79 20.77
N ASN A 93 -19.48 6.28 21.70
CA ASN A 93 -19.56 4.93 22.26
C ASN A 93 -19.63 3.83 21.19
N PRO A 94 -18.65 3.76 20.25
CA PRO A 94 -18.63 2.71 19.25
C PRO A 94 -18.39 1.35 19.90
N GLU A 95 -18.77 0.27 19.24
CA GLU A 95 -18.43 -1.09 19.69
C GLU A 95 -16.94 -1.37 19.51
N PHE A 96 -16.43 -1.01 18.32
CA PHE A 96 -15.02 -1.18 17.94
C PHE A 96 -14.40 0.14 17.52
N LEU A 97 -13.19 0.40 18.02
CA LEU A 97 -12.29 1.45 17.52
C LEU A 97 -11.14 0.79 16.78
N ILE A 98 -11.05 1.01 15.47
CA ILE A 98 -9.93 0.53 14.65
C ILE A 98 -8.90 1.64 14.54
N LEU A 99 -7.68 1.38 15.04
CA LEU A 99 -6.53 2.26 14.93
C LEU A 99 -5.62 1.75 13.80
N ARG A 100 -5.68 2.39 12.64
CA ARG A 100 -4.82 1.99 11.52
C ARG A 100 -3.41 2.53 11.70
N TYR A 101 -2.43 1.64 11.70
CA TYR A 101 -1.03 1.94 11.98
C TYR A 101 -0.14 1.63 10.79
N TRP A 102 0.62 2.63 10.34
CA TRP A 102 1.63 2.51 9.28
C TRP A 102 2.92 3.30 9.56
N SER A 103 2.95 4.09 10.63
CA SER A 103 4.09 4.96 10.97
C SER A 103 4.15 5.24 12.46
N PRO A 104 5.35 5.29 13.06
CA PRO A 104 5.54 5.56 14.49
C PRO A 104 4.98 6.90 14.99
N ILE A 105 4.80 7.90 14.12
CA ILE A 105 4.18 9.19 14.48
C ILE A 105 2.77 9.03 15.05
N LEU A 106 2.09 7.94 14.71
CA LEU A 106 0.74 7.64 15.18
C LEU A 106 0.70 7.04 16.59
N CYS A 107 1.84 6.56 17.10
CA CYS A 107 1.88 5.86 18.39
C CYS A 107 1.44 6.75 19.55
N LEU A 108 2.01 7.96 19.65
CA LEU A 108 1.70 8.87 20.75
C LEU A 108 0.23 9.31 20.77
N PRO A 109 -0.33 9.86 19.67
CA PRO A 109 -1.75 10.23 19.67
C PRO A 109 -2.66 9.02 19.95
N TYR A 110 -2.39 7.85 19.38
CA TYR A 110 -3.20 6.66 19.63
C TYR A 110 -3.09 6.16 21.06
N PHE A 111 -1.90 6.18 21.64
CA PHE A 111 -1.69 5.84 23.05
C PHE A 111 -2.48 6.75 23.97
N PHE A 112 -2.30 8.07 23.85
CA PHE A 112 -2.97 9.02 24.75
C PHE A 112 -4.48 9.03 24.53
N ILE A 113 -4.98 8.92 23.31
CA ILE A 113 -6.42 8.77 23.07
C ILE A 113 -6.90 7.49 23.73
N GLY A 114 -6.21 6.37 23.57
CA GLY A 114 -6.57 5.06 24.09
C GLY A 114 -6.63 4.99 25.63
N LEU A 115 -5.72 5.71 26.32
CA LEU A 115 -5.70 5.77 27.80
C LEU A 115 -7.00 6.30 28.41
N PHE A 116 -7.68 7.22 27.72
CA PHE A 116 -8.88 7.87 28.24
C PHE A 116 -10.18 7.28 27.68
N LEU A 117 -10.11 6.13 26.99
CA LEU A 117 -11.29 5.47 26.46
C LEU A 117 -12.03 4.65 27.51
N ASN A 118 -13.35 4.56 27.32
CA ASN A 118 -14.18 3.63 28.06
C ASN A 118 -13.72 2.19 27.80
N LYS A 119 -13.54 1.40 28.86
CA LYS A 119 -13.11 -0.02 28.78
C LYS A 119 -14.07 -0.92 27.98
N LYS A 120 -15.30 -0.47 27.74
CA LYS A 120 -16.29 -1.18 26.90
C LYS A 120 -15.99 -1.11 25.41
N ILE A 121 -15.20 -0.11 24.98
CA ILE A 121 -14.80 0.06 23.57
C ILE A 121 -13.65 -0.89 23.29
N LYS A 122 -13.83 -1.81 22.34
CA LYS A 122 -12.78 -2.73 21.91
C LYS A 122 -11.86 -2.03 20.91
N VAL A 123 -10.58 -1.89 21.24
CA VAL A 123 -9.59 -1.22 20.40
C VAL A 123 -8.82 -2.26 19.60
N ILE A 124 -8.84 -2.14 18.27
CA ILE A 124 -8.18 -3.05 17.33
C ILE A 124 -7.11 -2.27 16.56
N GLY A 125 -5.86 -2.75 16.60
CA GLY A 125 -4.79 -2.25 15.75
C GLY A 125 -4.86 -2.88 14.36
N LEU A 126 -5.11 -2.09 13.31
CA LEU A 126 -5.04 -2.53 11.91
C LEU A 126 -3.69 -2.11 11.32
N ILE A 127 -2.81 -3.06 11.05
CA ILE A 127 -1.38 -2.82 10.86
C ILE A 127 -0.98 -2.99 9.39
N ASP A 128 -0.52 -1.90 8.77
CA ASP A 128 0.06 -1.92 7.42
C ASP A 128 1.55 -2.32 7.46
N ASN A 129 2.33 -1.72 8.36
CA ASN A 129 3.74 -2.02 8.58
C ASN A 129 4.01 -2.04 10.08
N TRP A 130 4.67 -3.10 10.59
CA TRP A 130 5.02 -3.16 12.01
C TRP A 130 6.37 -2.49 12.28
N THR A 131 7.37 -2.85 11.50
CA THR A 131 8.70 -2.23 11.55
C THR A 131 8.85 -1.24 10.41
N ASN A 132 9.34 -0.04 10.70
CA ASN A 132 9.56 0.96 9.65
C ASN A 132 10.75 0.56 8.77
N HIS A 133 10.66 0.79 7.46
CA HIS A 133 11.74 0.49 6.52
C HIS A 133 12.91 1.47 6.63
N GLU A 134 12.68 2.62 7.24
CA GLU A 134 13.68 3.63 7.59
C GLU A 134 13.82 3.70 9.11
N LYS A 135 15.06 3.91 9.61
CA LYS A 135 15.31 3.96 11.05
C LYS A 135 14.60 5.17 11.68
N VAL A 136 13.74 4.90 12.67
CA VAL A 136 13.09 5.93 13.47
C VAL A 136 13.59 5.79 14.92
N PRO A 137 14.08 6.88 15.53
CA PRO A 137 14.49 6.85 16.94
C PRO A 137 13.34 6.40 17.85
N PHE A 138 13.66 5.60 18.86
CA PHE A 138 12.71 5.12 19.86
C PHE A 138 11.51 4.33 19.34
N GLU A 139 11.53 3.85 18.10
CA GLU A 139 10.40 3.14 17.48
C GLU A 139 9.87 1.98 18.34
N ASN A 140 10.75 1.19 18.96
CA ASN A 140 10.35 0.07 19.84
C ASN A 140 9.55 0.53 21.05
N ILE A 141 9.92 1.67 21.65
CA ILE A 141 9.20 2.24 22.79
C ILE A 141 7.83 2.74 22.35
N LEU A 142 7.79 3.47 21.24
CA LEU A 142 6.54 3.99 20.67
C LEU A 142 5.56 2.86 20.33
N ARG A 143 6.03 1.76 19.72
CA ARG A 143 5.19 0.58 19.45
C ARG A 143 4.66 -0.07 20.71
N LYS A 144 5.48 -0.18 21.78
CA LYS A 144 5.00 -0.70 23.07
C LYS A 144 3.87 0.14 23.65
N LEU A 145 3.97 1.47 23.58
CA LEU A 145 2.88 2.36 24.00
C LEU A 145 1.61 2.11 23.19
N PHE A 146 1.72 2.04 21.88
CA PHE A 146 0.58 1.73 21.01
C PHE A 146 -0.03 0.36 21.32
N MET A 147 0.81 -0.68 21.54
CA MET A 147 0.33 -2.01 21.89
C MET A 147 -0.48 -2.03 23.18
N ASN A 148 -0.13 -1.21 24.18
CA ASN A 148 -0.81 -1.20 25.47
C ASN A 148 -2.30 -0.85 25.36
N VAL A 149 -2.68 -0.01 24.41
CA VAL A 149 -4.07 0.44 24.24
C VAL A 149 -4.90 -0.44 23.32
N CYS A 150 -4.29 -1.32 22.53
CA CYS A 150 -5.00 -2.24 21.66
C CYS A 150 -5.40 -3.52 22.42
N ASN A 151 -6.60 -4.05 22.16
CA ASN A 151 -7.05 -5.35 22.65
C ASN A 151 -6.57 -6.50 21.75
N SER A 152 -6.54 -6.27 20.43
CA SER A 152 -6.13 -7.24 19.42
C SER A 152 -5.54 -6.54 18.20
N PHE A 153 -4.97 -7.31 17.28
CA PHE A 153 -4.34 -6.79 16.08
C PHE A 153 -4.81 -7.55 14.83
N ILE A 154 -4.86 -6.83 13.72
CA ILE A 154 -5.08 -7.37 12.38
C ILE A 154 -3.91 -6.89 11.52
N SER A 155 -3.33 -7.77 10.71
CA SER A 155 -2.31 -7.42 9.74
C SER A 155 -2.73 -7.79 8.32
N PHE A 156 -2.19 -7.09 7.34
CA PHE A 156 -2.43 -7.34 5.91
C PHE A 156 -1.49 -8.38 5.29
N SER A 157 -0.62 -9.01 6.09
CA SER A 157 0.25 -10.10 5.65
C SER A 157 0.70 -10.97 6.83
N ASP A 158 1.04 -12.23 6.54
CA ASP A 158 1.60 -13.15 7.53
C ASP A 158 2.93 -12.63 8.09
N ASN A 159 3.76 -11.99 7.24
CA ASN A 159 5.03 -11.42 7.67
C ASN A 159 4.84 -10.37 8.77
N VAL A 160 3.94 -9.38 8.55
CA VAL A 160 3.60 -8.36 9.55
C VAL A 160 2.96 -8.99 10.79
N GLY A 161 2.05 -9.96 10.59
CA GLY A 161 1.42 -10.67 11.69
C GLY A 161 2.40 -11.39 12.59
N ASN A 162 3.40 -12.05 12.01
CA ASN A 162 4.47 -12.72 12.76
C ASN A 162 5.32 -11.70 13.54
N GLU A 163 5.72 -10.57 12.94
CA GLU A 163 6.43 -9.51 13.66
C GLU A 163 5.64 -9.01 14.90
N ILE A 164 4.32 -8.89 14.79
CA ILE A 164 3.46 -8.49 15.92
C ILE A 164 3.42 -9.59 16.98
N LYS A 165 3.24 -10.86 16.59
CA LYS A 165 3.21 -12.02 17.51
C LYS A 165 4.48 -12.13 18.34
N PHE A 166 5.66 -11.81 17.78
CA PHE A 166 6.90 -11.75 18.53
C PHE A 166 6.93 -10.63 19.59
N SER A 167 6.07 -9.62 19.44
CA SER A 167 6.06 -8.43 20.30
C SER A 167 4.98 -8.47 21.38
N THR A 168 3.96 -9.34 21.27
CA THR A 168 2.81 -9.38 22.20
C THR A 168 2.15 -10.74 22.26
N GLN A 169 1.51 -11.05 23.41
CA GLN A 169 0.64 -12.23 23.61
C GLN A 169 -0.82 -11.96 23.23
N LYS A 170 -1.18 -10.75 22.83
CA LYS A 170 -2.55 -10.41 22.41
C LYS A 170 -2.91 -11.12 21.11
N LYS A 171 -4.20 -11.30 20.86
CA LYS A 171 -4.71 -11.94 19.64
C LYS A 171 -4.24 -11.17 18.40
N VAL A 172 -3.66 -11.86 17.44
CA VAL A 172 -3.21 -11.32 16.14
C VAL A 172 -3.83 -12.14 15.03
N LEU A 173 -4.65 -11.50 14.22
CA LEU A 173 -5.23 -12.07 13.02
C LEU A 173 -4.40 -11.64 11.82
N SER A 174 -3.72 -12.57 11.16
CA SER A 174 -2.97 -12.32 9.93
C SER A 174 -3.86 -12.62 8.75
N LEU A 175 -4.10 -11.60 7.92
CA LEU A 175 -4.92 -11.70 6.72
C LEU A 175 -4.06 -11.37 5.48
N PHE A 176 -4.70 -10.93 4.43
CA PHE A 176 -4.08 -10.53 3.16
C PHE A 176 -4.37 -9.06 2.87
N HIS A 177 -3.65 -8.47 1.92
CA HIS A 177 -3.96 -7.12 1.44
C HIS A 177 -5.02 -7.22 0.33
N PRO A 178 -6.25 -6.75 0.56
CA PRO A 178 -7.32 -6.82 -0.43
C PRO A 178 -7.09 -5.89 -1.62
N ILE A 179 -7.72 -6.21 -2.73
CA ILE A 179 -7.80 -5.34 -3.91
C ILE A 179 -8.82 -4.24 -3.63
N ASN A 180 -8.42 -2.98 -3.85
CA ASN A 180 -9.31 -1.84 -3.64
C ASN A 180 -10.48 -1.85 -4.63
N THR A 181 -11.66 -1.48 -4.14
CA THR A 181 -12.91 -1.47 -4.94
C THR A 181 -13.09 -0.20 -5.77
N ASN A 182 -12.33 0.85 -5.47
CA ASN A 182 -12.39 2.17 -6.14
C ASN A 182 -11.41 2.29 -7.31
N LEU A 183 -10.75 1.21 -7.72
CA LEU A 183 -9.83 1.25 -8.86
C LEU A 183 -10.60 1.49 -10.18
N PRO A 184 -10.08 2.35 -11.07
CA PRO A 184 -10.66 2.56 -12.40
C PRO A 184 -10.72 1.24 -13.18
N LYS A 185 -11.73 1.11 -14.04
CA LYS A 185 -11.90 -0.10 -14.88
C LYS A 185 -10.64 -0.40 -15.68
N ILE A 186 -10.35 -1.69 -15.83
CA ILE A 186 -9.26 -2.20 -16.67
C ILE A 186 -9.34 -1.60 -18.07
N LYS A 187 -8.20 -1.24 -18.63
CA LYS A 187 -8.08 -0.66 -19.97
C LYS A 187 -7.33 -1.65 -20.89
N ASP A 188 -7.74 -1.69 -22.13
CA ASP A 188 -7.00 -2.43 -23.16
C ASP A 188 -5.55 -1.95 -23.25
N LYS A 189 -4.60 -2.87 -23.44
CA LYS A 189 -3.16 -2.58 -23.47
C LYS A 189 -2.78 -1.59 -24.56
N HIS A 190 -3.32 -1.75 -25.77
CA HIS A 190 -3.01 -0.86 -26.89
C HIS A 190 -3.53 0.55 -26.64
N LYS A 191 -4.75 0.67 -26.09
CA LYS A 191 -5.31 1.97 -25.68
C LYS A 191 -4.53 2.59 -24.55
N ALA A 192 -4.05 1.80 -23.58
CA ALA A 192 -3.23 2.30 -22.49
C ALA A 192 -1.86 2.80 -23.00
N LYS A 193 -1.20 2.05 -23.91
CA LYS A 193 0.04 2.48 -24.56
C LYS A 193 -0.15 3.77 -25.37
N ALA A 194 -1.23 3.87 -26.15
CA ALA A 194 -1.54 5.07 -26.92
C ALA A 194 -1.77 6.30 -26.03
N ASN A 195 -2.45 6.14 -24.89
CA ASN A 195 -2.66 7.23 -23.92
C ASN A 195 -1.37 7.76 -23.27
N LEU A 196 -0.30 6.99 -23.34
CA LEU A 196 1.00 7.30 -22.73
C LEU A 196 2.08 7.56 -23.80
N ASP A 197 1.69 7.63 -25.06
CA ASP A 197 2.59 7.81 -26.22
C ASP A 197 3.73 6.75 -26.26
N LEU A 198 3.40 5.52 -25.84
CA LEU A 198 4.34 4.41 -25.81
C LEU A 198 4.32 3.63 -27.13
N ASP A 199 5.50 3.18 -27.57
CA ASP A 199 5.66 2.37 -28.78
C ASP A 199 5.22 0.89 -28.58
N LYS A 200 5.48 0.05 -29.59
CA LYS A 200 5.11 -1.37 -29.59
C LYS A 200 6.09 -2.28 -28.83
N SER A 201 7.16 -1.74 -28.25
CA SER A 201 8.13 -2.53 -27.48
C SER A 201 7.49 -3.14 -26.23
N TYR A 202 8.16 -4.15 -25.64
CA TYR A 202 7.80 -4.63 -24.31
C TYR A 202 8.09 -3.54 -23.28
N HIS A 203 7.13 -3.30 -22.40
CA HIS A 203 7.28 -2.33 -21.33
C HIS A 203 7.24 -3.04 -19.98
N VAL A 204 8.29 -2.87 -19.21
CA VAL A 204 8.32 -3.28 -17.81
C VAL A 204 8.28 -2.03 -16.94
N SER A 205 7.51 -2.05 -15.86
CA SER A 205 7.29 -0.84 -15.05
C SER A 205 7.61 -1.04 -13.58
N PHE A 206 8.18 0.00 -13.01
CA PHE A 206 8.14 0.27 -11.57
C PHE A 206 7.14 1.39 -11.32
N ILE A 207 6.19 1.18 -10.40
CA ILE A 207 5.13 2.15 -10.08
C ILE A 207 5.06 2.38 -8.58
N GLY A 208 4.98 3.65 -8.18
CA GLY A 208 4.82 4.08 -6.79
C GLY A 208 5.88 5.08 -6.33
N LEU A 209 5.83 5.47 -5.07
CA LEU A 209 6.80 6.42 -4.49
C LEU A 209 8.22 5.85 -4.57
N ILE A 210 9.15 6.62 -5.12
CA ILE A 210 10.54 6.23 -5.27
C ILE A 210 11.31 6.60 -3.99
N ARG A 211 11.80 5.56 -3.31
CA ARG A 211 12.63 5.64 -2.11
C ARG A 211 13.76 4.62 -2.21
N LYS A 212 14.86 4.84 -1.52
CA LYS A 212 16.05 4.00 -1.56
C LYS A 212 15.75 2.50 -1.41
N TYR A 213 14.93 2.13 -0.43
CA TYR A 213 14.58 0.72 -0.18
C TYR A 213 13.75 0.07 -1.30
N LYS A 214 13.17 0.85 -2.21
CA LYS A 214 12.42 0.37 -3.37
C LYS A 214 13.29 -0.19 -4.50
N GLY A 215 14.61 -0.01 -4.43
CA GLY A 215 15.58 -0.69 -5.29
C GLY A 215 15.57 -0.28 -6.77
N VAL A 216 15.10 0.92 -7.09
CA VAL A 216 15.05 1.42 -8.49
C VAL A 216 16.45 1.46 -9.12
N GLU A 217 17.51 1.71 -8.35
CA GLU A 217 18.90 1.68 -8.84
C GLU A 217 19.30 0.28 -9.34
N LEU A 218 18.87 -0.77 -8.63
CA LEU A 218 19.08 -2.15 -9.06
C LEU A 218 18.35 -2.45 -10.36
N LEU A 219 17.10 -1.96 -10.49
CA LEU A 219 16.30 -2.11 -11.70
C LEU A 219 16.96 -1.41 -12.89
N ILE A 220 17.39 -0.16 -12.75
CA ILE A 220 18.15 0.54 -13.80
C ILE A 220 19.41 -0.25 -14.18
N SER A 221 20.16 -0.75 -13.16
CA SER A 221 21.37 -1.54 -13.40
C SER A 221 21.10 -2.83 -14.18
N SER A 222 19.92 -3.43 -14.06
CA SER A 222 19.56 -4.65 -14.79
C SER A 222 19.44 -4.41 -16.30
N PHE A 223 19.06 -3.19 -16.70
CA PHE A 223 18.89 -2.80 -18.11
C PHE A 223 20.19 -2.71 -18.90
N LYS A 224 21.36 -2.67 -18.23
CA LYS A 224 22.65 -2.81 -18.94
C LYS A 224 22.78 -4.15 -19.69
N TYR A 225 22.09 -5.19 -19.19
CA TYR A 225 22.06 -6.52 -19.82
C TYR A 225 20.93 -6.68 -20.86
N LEU A 226 20.04 -5.69 -20.98
CA LEU A 226 18.88 -5.70 -21.86
C LEU A 226 18.96 -4.66 -22.98
N LYS A 227 20.15 -4.09 -23.24
CA LYS A 227 20.33 -3.00 -24.22
C LYS A 227 19.88 -3.38 -25.63
N ASN A 228 20.15 -4.62 -26.04
CA ASN A 228 19.85 -5.12 -27.39
C ASN A 228 18.44 -5.69 -27.53
N GLU A 229 17.71 -5.79 -26.43
CA GLU A 229 16.35 -6.32 -26.39
C GLU A 229 15.31 -5.22 -26.71
N ASN A 230 14.20 -5.59 -27.34
CA ASN A 230 13.09 -4.67 -27.59
C ASN A 230 12.23 -4.48 -26.33
N ILE A 231 12.87 -4.05 -25.23
CA ILE A 231 12.26 -3.84 -23.91
C ILE A 231 12.59 -2.43 -23.44
N LYS A 232 11.60 -1.73 -22.90
CA LYS A 232 11.73 -0.41 -22.26
C LYS A 232 11.30 -0.47 -20.79
N LEU A 233 11.93 0.37 -19.98
CA LEU A 233 11.64 0.54 -18.55
C LEU A 233 10.82 1.81 -18.34
N ILE A 234 9.73 1.70 -17.62
CA ILE A 234 8.96 2.82 -17.10
C ILE A 234 9.21 2.91 -15.60
N ILE A 235 9.65 4.08 -15.12
CA ILE A 235 9.73 4.41 -13.69
C ILE A 235 8.75 5.54 -13.44
N ALA A 236 7.60 5.21 -12.84
CA ALA A 236 6.50 6.14 -12.67
C ALA A 236 6.11 6.32 -11.21
N GLY A 237 6.21 7.56 -10.72
CA GLY A 237 5.86 7.95 -9.36
C GLY A 237 6.68 9.13 -8.85
N GLU A 238 6.30 9.64 -7.70
CA GLU A 238 6.98 10.78 -7.08
C GLU A 238 8.29 10.32 -6.43
N PHE A 239 9.39 11.00 -6.76
CA PHE A 239 10.70 10.75 -6.17
C PHE A 239 10.83 11.45 -4.82
N TYR A 240 11.10 10.67 -3.77
CA TYR A 240 11.43 11.17 -2.44
C TYR A 240 12.95 11.24 -2.21
N ASP A 241 13.73 10.53 -3.05
CA ASP A 241 15.16 10.68 -3.16
C ASP A 241 15.50 11.68 -4.30
N PRO A 242 16.69 12.32 -4.30
CA PRO A 242 17.13 13.20 -5.39
C PRO A 242 17.12 12.45 -6.75
N ILE A 243 16.36 12.96 -7.71
CA ILE A 243 16.19 12.32 -9.04
C ILE A 243 17.49 12.27 -9.82
N ASP A 244 18.37 13.25 -9.65
CA ASP A 244 19.64 13.36 -10.38
C ASP A 244 20.52 12.11 -10.24
N LYS A 245 20.44 11.45 -9.11
CA LYS A 245 21.13 10.18 -8.85
C LYS A 245 20.74 9.11 -9.87
N TYR A 246 19.46 9.00 -10.18
CA TYR A 246 18.91 8.03 -11.12
C TYR A 246 19.19 8.44 -12.58
N LEU A 247 19.05 9.73 -12.90
CA LEU A 247 19.37 10.27 -14.22
C LEU A 247 20.86 10.08 -14.58
N ASN A 248 21.74 10.37 -13.63
CA ASN A 248 23.18 10.16 -13.79
C ASN A 248 23.52 8.67 -14.03
N GLN A 249 22.84 7.76 -13.31
CA GLN A 249 23.02 6.32 -13.52
C GLN A 249 22.55 5.89 -14.91
N ILE A 250 21.39 6.36 -15.37
CA ILE A 250 20.84 6.09 -16.71
C ILE A 250 21.82 6.56 -17.79
N ASN A 251 22.31 7.81 -17.65
CA ASN A 251 23.28 8.38 -18.59
C ASN A 251 24.59 7.59 -18.62
N LYS A 252 25.17 7.29 -17.44
CA LYS A 252 26.43 6.51 -17.33
C LYS A 252 26.31 5.12 -17.94
N LEU A 253 25.13 4.50 -17.88
CA LEU A 253 24.88 3.19 -18.46
C LEU A 253 24.47 3.24 -19.94
N GLY A 254 24.28 4.43 -20.53
CA GLY A 254 23.83 4.60 -21.91
C GLY A 254 22.42 4.05 -22.15
N LEU A 255 21.48 4.32 -21.20
CA LEU A 255 20.12 3.77 -21.21
C LEU A 255 19.04 4.83 -21.49
N LYS A 256 19.41 6.01 -21.99
CA LYS A 256 18.50 7.15 -22.17
C LYS A 256 17.28 6.81 -23.02
N GLU A 257 17.48 6.05 -24.10
CA GLU A 257 16.42 5.62 -25.03
C GLU A 257 15.59 4.42 -24.52
N LYS A 258 16.04 3.80 -23.41
CA LYS A 258 15.41 2.61 -22.82
C LYS A 258 14.58 2.91 -21.59
N VAL A 259 14.76 4.07 -20.96
CA VAL A 259 14.14 4.39 -19.68
C VAL A 259 13.25 5.62 -19.77
N ILE A 260 12.00 5.45 -19.45
CA ILE A 260 10.99 6.50 -19.38
C ILE A 260 10.75 6.84 -17.91
N ILE A 261 10.86 8.11 -17.53
CA ILE A 261 10.63 8.59 -16.17
C ILE A 261 9.42 9.51 -16.12
N GLU A 262 8.48 9.19 -15.21
CA GLU A 262 7.39 10.05 -14.81
C GLU A 262 7.56 10.42 -13.31
N ASN A 263 8.02 11.65 -13.04
CA ASN A 263 8.27 12.14 -11.68
C ASN A 263 7.12 12.99 -11.15
N ASN A 264 5.97 12.36 -10.97
CA ASN A 264 4.81 12.99 -10.32
C ASN A 264 4.09 11.98 -9.42
N PHE A 265 3.32 12.48 -8.46
CA PHE A 265 2.34 11.64 -7.80
C PHE A 265 1.30 11.18 -8.83
N LEU A 266 1.08 9.87 -8.90
CA LEU A 266 0.16 9.29 -9.86
C LEU A 266 -1.24 9.15 -9.25
N GLU A 267 -2.21 9.73 -9.90
CA GLU A 267 -3.62 9.45 -9.63
C GLU A 267 -4.00 8.04 -10.13
N SER A 268 -5.09 7.49 -9.60
CA SER A 268 -5.54 6.12 -9.86
C SER A 268 -5.72 5.83 -11.36
N SER A 269 -6.15 6.82 -12.16
CA SER A 269 -6.30 6.71 -13.61
C SER A 269 -4.96 6.55 -14.34
N LYS A 270 -3.92 7.25 -13.89
CA LYS A 270 -2.56 7.14 -14.43
C LYS A 270 -1.89 5.85 -14.00
N ILE A 271 -2.06 5.43 -12.74
CA ILE A 271 -1.60 4.10 -12.26
C ILE A 271 -2.19 3.00 -13.13
N ARG A 272 -3.51 3.04 -13.40
CA ARG A 272 -4.17 2.11 -14.33
C ARG A 272 -3.47 2.11 -15.69
N ASP A 273 -3.28 3.28 -16.30
CA ASP A 273 -2.75 3.39 -17.65
C ASP A 273 -1.33 2.81 -17.73
N TYR A 274 -0.47 3.13 -16.76
CA TYR A 274 0.88 2.55 -16.69
C TYR A 274 0.87 1.03 -16.48
N ILE A 275 0.05 0.51 -15.57
CA ILE A 275 0.00 -0.94 -15.31
C ILE A 275 -0.61 -1.68 -16.51
N CYS A 276 -1.71 -1.17 -17.09
CA CYS A 276 -2.32 -1.79 -18.27
C CYS A 276 -1.43 -1.72 -19.51
N ALA A 277 -0.60 -0.69 -19.67
CA ALA A 277 0.37 -0.57 -20.75
C ALA A 277 1.57 -1.50 -20.59
N SER A 278 1.84 -1.96 -19.38
CA SER A 278 3.02 -2.77 -19.06
C SER A 278 2.80 -4.26 -19.32
N ASP A 279 3.87 -4.93 -19.65
CA ASP A 279 3.92 -6.39 -19.77
C ASP A 279 4.26 -7.04 -18.41
N LEU A 280 5.01 -6.32 -17.57
CA LEU A 280 5.42 -6.74 -16.22
C LEU A 280 5.48 -5.55 -15.28
N VAL A 281 5.07 -5.76 -14.04
CA VAL A 281 5.35 -4.83 -12.93
C VAL A 281 6.48 -5.38 -12.08
N ILE A 282 7.49 -4.57 -11.81
CA ILE A 282 8.69 -4.98 -11.09
C ILE A 282 8.74 -4.32 -9.70
N GLN A 283 8.99 -5.11 -8.67
CA GLN A 283 9.16 -4.67 -7.29
C GLN A 283 10.53 -5.10 -6.77
N PRO A 284 11.60 -4.35 -7.11
CA PRO A 284 12.99 -4.73 -6.81
C PRO A 284 13.39 -4.28 -5.40
N TYR A 285 12.49 -4.39 -4.43
CA TYR A 285 12.64 -3.84 -3.10
C TYR A 285 13.75 -4.56 -2.32
N THR A 286 14.50 -3.82 -1.52
CA THR A 286 15.50 -4.38 -0.60
C THR A 286 14.90 -4.72 0.75
N ARG A 287 13.76 -4.13 1.09
CA ARG A 287 12.96 -4.40 2.29
C ARG A 287 11.49 -4.15 1.97
N ALA A 288 10.61 -5.00 2.48
CA ALA A 288 9.17 -4.79 2.43
C ALA A 288 8.47 -5.62 3.50
N SER A 289 7.43 -5.07 4.09
CA SER A 289 6.46 -5.82 4.90
C SER A 289 5.37 -6.40 4.01
N GLN A 290 5.03 -5.65 2.96
CA GLN A 290 4.06 -5.96 1.90
C GLN A 290 4.15 -4.90 0.80
N SER A 291 3.39 -5.02 -0.28
CA SER A 291 3.29 -3.99 -1.30
C SER A 291 1.84 -3.72 -1.71
N GLY A 292 1.40 -2.46 -1.60
CA GLY A 292 0.10 -2.03 -2.09
C GLY A 292 -0.04 -2.07 -3.63
N ILE A 293 1.07 -2.16 -4.37
CA ILE A 293 1.04 -2.28 -5.84
C ILE A 293 0.71 -3.72 -6.27
N THR A 294 1.05 -4.74 -5.48
CA THR A 294 0.72 -6.14 -5.81
C THR A 294 -0.78 -6.34 -6.04
N PRO A 295 -1.71 -5.97 -5.13
CA PRO A 295 -3.13 -6.11 -5.38
C PRO A 295 -3.64 -5.26 -6.55
N VAL A 296 -3.01 -4.11 -6.84
CA VAL A 296 -3.36 -3.28 -8.00
C VAL A 296 -2.94 -3.96 -9.31
N ALA A 297 -1.74 -4.55 -9.37
CA ALA A 297 -1.30 -5.34 -10.51
C ALA A 297 -2.19 -6.57 -10.75
N TYR A 298 -2.63 -7.24 -9.67
CA TYR A 298 -3.60 -8.33 -9.75
C TYR A 298 -4.96 -7.89 -10.32
N PHE A 299 -5.44 -6.71 -9.89
CA PHE A 299 -6.68 -6.16 -10.44
C PHE A 299 -6.60 -5.98 -11.95
N TYR A 300 -5.48 -5.41 -12.43
CA TYR A 300 -5.23 -5.16 -13.87
C TYR A 300 -4.64 -6.37 -14.61
N GLU A 301 -4.52 -7.52 -13.95
CA GLU A 301 -4.06 -8.79 -14.54
C GLU A 301 -2.63 -8.70 -15.12
N THR A 302 -1.79 -7.85 -14.55
CA THR A 302 -0.40 -7.67 -14.99
C THR A 302 0.54 -8.51 -14.12
N PRO A 303 1.36 -9.41 -14.72
CA PRO A 303 2.32 -10.24 -13.99
C PRO A 303 3.39 -9.43 -13.26
N LEU A 304 3.95 -10.03 -12.19
CA LEU A 304 4.94 -9.35 -11.36
C LEU A 304 6.29 -10.07 -11.36
N ILE A 305 7.35 -9.27 -11.21
CA ILE A 305 8.66 -9.76 -10.79
C ILE A 305 9.02 -9.07 -9.48
N VAL A 306 9.32 -9.87 -8.45
CA VAL A 306 9.58 -9.35 -7.12
C VAL A 306 10.91 -9.85 -6.56
N SER A 307 11.53 -9.08 -5.70
CA SER A 307 12.71 -9.50 -4.94
C SER A 307 12.42 -10.72 -4.05
N ASN A 308 13.43 -11.57 -3.86
CA ASN A 308 13.38 -12.68 -2.90
C ASN A 308 13.49 -12.18 -1.46
N ILE A 309 12.47 -11.45 -1.01
CA ILE A 309 12.32 -10.96 0.36
C ILE A 309 10.94 -11.32 0.90
N ASN A 310 10.88 -11.51 2.22
CA ASN A 310 9.61 -11.75 2.90
C ASN A 310 8.68 -10.53 2.74
N GLY A 311 7.37 -10.79 2.63
CA GLY A 311 6.36 -9.77 2.36
C GLY A 311 6.09 -9.49 0.88
N LEU A 312 6.92 -10.02 -0.05
CA LEU A 312 6.68 -9.95 -1.49
C LEU A 312 6.61 -11.32 -2.15
N LYS A 313 7.59 -12.20 -1.89
CA LYS A 313 7.74 -13.47 -2.60
C LYS A 313 6.60 -14.46 -2.34
N GLU A 314 6.04 -14.47 -1.13
CA GLU A 314 5.09 -15.48 -0.69
C GLU A 314 3.84 -15.52 -1.57
N ILE A 315 3.28 -14.34 -1.87
CA ILE A 315 2.09 -14.24 -2.70
C ILE A 315 2.38 -14.67 -4.16
N ILE A 316 3.53 -14.25 -4.70
CA ILE A 316 3.92 -14.56 -6.07
C ILE A 316 4.20 -16.05 -6.26
N GLN A 317 4.88 -16.67 -5.30
CA GLN A 317 5.17 -18.10 -5.31
C GLN A 317 3.91 -18.95 -5.12
N ARG A 318 3.07 -18.59 -4.14
CA ARG A 318 1.81 -19.28 -3.86
C ARG A 318 0.86 -19.26 -5.05
N ASP A 319 0.71 -18.11 -5.67
CA ASP A 319 -0.26 -17.89 -6.76
C ASP A 319 0.36 -18.16 -8.14
N LYS A 320 1.67 -18.39 -8.23
CA LYS A 320 2.43 -18.56 -9.49
C LYS A 320 2.11 -17.46 -10.51
N SER A 321 2.10 -16.21 -10.03
CA SER A 321 1.64 -15.02 -10.75
C SER A 321 2.78 -14.20 -11.37
N GLY A 322 4.00 -14.75 -11.35
CA GLY A 322 5.19 -14.09 -11.83
C GLY A 322 6.47 -14.78 -11.37
N GLU A 323 7.57 -14.01 -11.29
CA GLU A 323 8.90 -14.52 -10.94
C GLU A 323 9.42 -13.87 -9.65
N VAL A 324 10.25 -14.64 -8.94
CA VAL A 324 11.03 -14.15 -7.79
C VAL A 324 12.50 -14.16 -8.17
N PHE A 325 13.22 -13.05 -7.99
CA PHE A 325 14.63 -12.93 -8.34
C PHE A 325 15.51 -12.67 -7.11
N ASN A 326 16.77 -13.13 -7.16
CA ASN A 326 17.75 -12.91 -6.09
C ASN A 326 18.47 -11.58 -6.34
N ASN A 327 18.30 -10.64 -5.52
CA ASN A 327 18.71 -9.24 -5.49
C ASN A 327 20.01 -8.83 -6.22
N THR A 328 20.20 -9.29 -7.46
CA THR A 328 21.27 -8.86 -8.38
C THR A 328 20.69 -8.36 -9.70
N ALA A 329 21.35 -7.39 -10.30
CA ALA A 329 20.95 -6.83 -11.60
C ALA A 329 20.95 -7.89 -12.72
N LYS A 330 21.88 -8.85 -12.70
CA LYS A 330 21.96 -9.93 -13.66
C LYS A 330 20.80 -10.93 -13.50
N ASP A 331 20.44 -11.25 -12.27
CA ASP A 331 19.33 -12.17 -12.01
C ASP A 331 17.98 -11.54 -12.39
N LEU A 332 17.80 -10.24 -12.05
CA LEU A 332 16.61 -9.49 -12.46
C LEU A 332 16.48 -9.44 -14.00
N SER A 333 17.58 -9.21 -14.75
CA SER A 333 17.52 -9.21 -16.22
C SER A 333 17.11 -10.57 -16.78
N LYS A 334 17.59 -11.68 -16.21
CA LYS A 334 17.17 -13.04 -16.59
C LYS A 334 15.70 -13.29 -16.30
N ALA A 335 15.20 -12.85 -15.10
CA ALA A 335 13.80 -12.97 -14.75
C ALA A 335 12.91 -12.19 -15.73
N ILE A 336 13.32 -10.98 -16.15
CA ILE A 336 12.61 -10.19 -17.16
C ILE A 336 12.53 -10.97 -18.47
N LEU A 337 13.67 -11.43 -19.02
CA LEU A 337 13.73 -12.19 -20.29
C LEU A 337 12.90 -13.47 -20.25
N ASN A 338 12.88 -14.16 -19.12
CA ASN A 338 12.06 -15.35 -18.97
C ASN A 338 10.56 -15.02 -18.92
N SER A 339 10.19 -13.97 -18.19
CA SER A 339 8.79 -13.59 -17.95
C SER A 339 8.10 -12.95 -19.16
N ILE A 340 8.84 -12.38 -20.13
CA ILE A 340 8.22 -11.81 -21.36
C ILE A 340 7.90 -12.87 -22.41
N LYS A 341 8.31 -14.13 -22.24
CA LYS A 341 7.94 -15.22 -23.15
C LYS A 341 6.41 -15.40 -23.12
N ARG A 342 5.83 -15.63 -24.30
CA ARG A 342 4.37 -15.68 -24.47
C ARG A 342 3.70 -16.72 -23.58
N ASP A 343 4.24 -17.92 -23.53
CA ASP A 343 3.75 -19.02 -22.69
C ASP A 343 3.75 -18.66 -21.19
N ARG A 344 4.78 -17.94 -20.74
CA ARG A 344 4.90 -17.47 -19.36
C ARG A 344 3.90 -16.36 -19.05
N GLN A 345 3.73 -15.40 -19.96
CA GLN A 345 2.75 -14.33 -19.81
C GLN A 345 1.33 -14.89 -19.68
N GLU A 346 0.94 -15.77 -20.59
CA GLU A 346 -0.38 -16.42 -20.58
C GLU A 346 -0.62 -17.21 -19.29
N LEU A 347 0.39 -17.95 -18.80
CA LEU A 347 0.34 -18.70 -17.55
C LEU A 347 0.13 -17.76 -16.34
N TYR A 348 0.95 -16.73 -16.23
CA TYR A 348 0.88 -15.79 -15.08
C TYR A 348 -0.46 -15.05 -15.05
N ILE A 349 -0.93 -14.55 -16.19
CA ILE A 349 -2.24 -13.88 -16.31
C ILE A 349 -3.37 -14.82 -15.90
N SER A 350 -3.35 -16.07 -16.38
CA SER A 350 -4.34 -17.09 -16.00
C SER A 350 -4.36 -17.34 -14.49
N ASN A 351 -3.18 -17.44 -13.88
CA ASN A 351 -3.03 -17.66 -12.46
C ASN A 351 -3.49 -16.45 -11.62
N ILE A 352 -3.19 -15.22 -12.08
CA ILE A 352 -3.69 -13.99 -11.46
C ILE A 352 -5.22 -13.96 -11.49
N ARG A 353 -5.85 -14.26 -12.62
CA ARG A 353 -7.32 -14.32 -12.75
C ARG A 353 -7.95 -15.28 -11.75
N LYS A 354 -7.36 -16.46 -11.58
CA LYS A 354 -7.81 -17.48 -10.62
C LYS A 354 -7.60 -17.05 -9.17
N SER A 355 -6.51 -16.31 -8.89
CA SER A 355 -6.13 -15.96 -7.53
C SER A 355 -6.75 -14.67 -7.02
N LYS A 356 -6.95 -13.66 -7.88
CA LYS A 356 -7.44 -12.33 -7.46
C LYS A 356 -8.80 -12.35 -6.76
N VAL A 357 -9.65 -13.34 -7.08
CA VAL A 357 -10.96 -13.50 -6.44
C VAL A 357 -10.87 -13.81 -4.94
N LYS A 358 -9.71 -14.26 -4.47
CA LYS A 358 -9.45 -14.53 -3.05
C LYS A 358 -9.12 -13.26 -2.26
N TYR A 359 -8.72 -12.17 -2.95
CA TYR A 359 -8.23 -10.94 -2.34
C TYR A 359 -9.28 -9.84 -2.34
N THR A 360 -10.49 -10.14 -1.87
CA THR A 360 -11.60 -9.20 -1.81
C THR A 360 -11.81 -8.66 -0.39
N TRP A 361 -12.30 -7.43 -0.28
CA TRP A 361 -12.70 -6.85 1.00
C TRP A 361 -13.85 -7.62 1.64
N SER A 362 -14.78 -8.17 0.84
CA SER A 362 -15.86 -9.00 1.35
C SER A 362 -15.34 -10.23 2.10
N ARG A 363 -14.35 -10.92 1.53
CA ARG A 363 -13.70 -12.04 2.21
C ARG A 363 -12.93 -11.57 3.46
N PHE A 364 -12.21 -10.46 3.36
CA PHE A 364 -11.48 -9.88 4.50
C PHE A 364 -12.42 -9.61 5.68
N ILE A 365 -13.60 -9.01 5.43
CA ILE A 365 -14.58 -8.71 6.48
C ILE A 365 -15.19 -9.97 7.07
N LYS A 366 -15.49 -10.99 6.26
CA LYS A 366 -15.96 -12.29 6.76
C LYS A 366 -14.97 -12.93 7.73
N GLU A 367 -13.67 -12.79 7.46
CA GLU A 367 -12.62 -13.30 8.34
C GLU A 367 -12.47 -12.46 9.61
N LEU A 368 -12.95 -11.18 9.64
CA LEU A 368 -13.03 -10.37 10.87
C LEU A 368 -14.12 -10.80 11.84
N GLU A 369 -15.22 -11.39 11.37
CA GLU A 369 -16.34 -11.83 12.22
C GLU A 369 -15.94 -12.90 13.23
N ILE A 370 -14.74 -13.43 13.13
CA ILE A 370 -14.16 -14.42 14.03
C ILE A 370 -13.44 -13.76 15.23
N ILE A 371 -13.29 -12.43 15.26
CA ILE A 371 -12.67 -11.67 16.36
C ILE A 371 -13.72 -11.31 17.42
#